data_2e7823ff1b18b26051a98dd5176cc246
#
_entry.id   2e7823ff1b18b26051a98dd5176cc246
#
_cell.length_a   1.000
_cell.length_b   1.000
_cell.length_c   1.000
_cell.angle_alpha   90.00
_cell.angle_beta   90.00
_cell.angle_gamma   90.00
#
_symmetry.space_group_name_H-M   'P 1'
#
loop_
_entity.id
_entity.type
_entity.pdbx_description
1 polymer ?
#
loop_
_entity_poly.entity_id
_entity_poly.type
_entity_poly.pdbx_seq_one_letter_code
_entity_poly.pdbx_strand_id
1 'polypeptide(L)'
;MHCWAEDNTLQNQAESSAENPVLRLAVVSDNPELARQLNLGLECCLLNYQEKARYHFRQSLAADDACMMAHVGMLMVHPSGSPEYKEHLQALNALLDTAMLTPVEEWYLSTFLQYIAGDLQGTAAAFKKRAEVYRRDTMAACWDIVLNHYAAEQGGNIVSRANHLLQNHPDNPFALFCRALLDEYSSSPTVEALQAAQKAAELLPGNPVLHLLYGHLLRRSGRLEEAISQYRAARMAATNELEFINTADAVTCHISSLAKASSCWQAGRRIDALRLSFELSKQVNDGAGEGDILMHWEGRTLPLRLLVLQPTAPAGTAINAAAKACNAPVGTPVRHVQDCLVAAIQTRSLAESRRLSTATQTLLKAEQHLSELFKLSDDMNRAGGLRLTCYNRALQACQGAILRARIALYADSKDIWQTHLDELLSKPEARFLPPVLPEFNKP
;
A
#
# COMPACT_ATOMS: atom_id res chain seq x y z
N MET A 1 18.18 12.78 31.41
CA MET A 1 17.32 13.98 31.21
C MET A 1 17.95 14.92 30.16
N HIS A 2 18.37 14.44 28.98
CA HIS A 2 18.96 15.31 27.93
C HIS A 2 18.53 14.94 26.51
N CYS A 3 17.40 14.24 26.31
CA CYS A 3 16.89 13.86 24.99
C CYS A 3 15.56 14.51 24.59
N TRP A 4 15.09 15.55 25.31
CA TRP A 4 13.79 16.19 25.05
C TRP A 4 13.88 17.63 24.54
N ALA A 5 15.09 18.17 24.36
CA ALA A 5 15.27 19.57 23.96
C ALA A 5 15.51 19.79 22.44
N GLU A 6 15.82 18.76 21.68
CA GLU A 6 16.06 18.88 20.24
C GLU A 6 14.82 18.69 19.36
N ASP A 7 13.75 18.09 19.91
CA ASP A 7 12.48 17.86 19.16
C ASP A 7 11.63 19.13 18.99
N ASN A 8 11.78 20.13 19.88
CA ASN A 8 10.95 21.35 19.81
C ASN A 8 11.35 22.34 18.70
N THR A 9 12.53 22.23 18.13
CA THR A 9 12.97 23.11 17.02
C THR A 9 12.43 22.66 15.67
N LEU A 10 12.14 21.36 15.50
CA LEU A 10 11.48 20.84 14.30
C LEU A 10 9.97 21.04 14.32
N GLN A 11 9.34 21.05 15.49
CA GLN A 11 7.91 21.37 15.63
C GLN A 11 7.58 22.83 15.26
N ASN A 12 8.43 23.79 15.65
CA ASN A 12 8.18 25.20 15.34
C ASN A 12 8.44 25.59 13.88
N GLN A 13 9.08 24.73 13.08
CA GLN A 13 9.20 24.94 11.62
C GLN A 13 8.02 24.37 10.82
N ALA A 14 7.24 23.45 11.37
CA ALA A 14 6.05 22.89 10.74
C ALA A 14 4.82 23.83 10.80
N GLU A 15 4.80 24.76 11.73
CA GLU A 15 3.65 25.67 11.91
C GLU A 15 3.63 26.90 11.00
N SER A 16 4.67 27.15 10.18
CA SER A 16 4.77 28.42 9.42
C SER A 16 4.68 28.33 7.91
N SER A 17 4.52 27.17 7.29
CA SER A 17 4.27 27.08 5.85
C SER A 17 2.91 26.43 5.57
N ALA A 18 1.89 27.26 5.36
CA ALA A 18 0.67 26.80 4.72
C ALA A 18 1.06 25.99 3.47
N GLU A 19 0.77 24.68 3.44
CA GLU A 19 1.07 23.84 2.28
C GLU A 19 0.46 24.49 1.04
N ASN A 20 1.30 24.74 0.03
CA ASN A 20 0.83 25.23 -1.26
C ASN A 20 0.81 24.07 -2.25
N PRO A 21 -0.26 23.90 -3.04
CA PRO A 21 -0.33 22.86 -4.05
C PRO A 21 0.73 23.08 -5.13
N VAL A 22 1.40 22.00 -5.50
CA VAL A 22 2.40 21.96 -6.56
C VAL A 22 1.73 21.76 -7.92
N LEU A 23 0.71 20.89 -7.95
CA LEU A 23 -0.14 20.69 -9.11
C LEU A 23 -1.36 21.63 -9.02
N ARG A 24 -1.68 22.32 -10.12
CA ARG A 24 -2.76 23.31 -10.11
C ARG A 24 -3.76 23.01 -11.20
N LEU A 25 -5.00 22.80 -10.79
CA LEU A 25 -6.18 22.92 -11.63
C LEU A 25 -6.68 24.36 -11.53
N ALA A 26 -6.87 25.03 -12.65
CA ALA A 26 -7.53 26.34 -12.67
C ALA A 26 -9.02 26.14 -12.37
N VAL A 27 -9.45 26.63 -11.22
CA VAL A 27 -10.85 26.59 -10.77
C VAL A 27 -11.40 27.99 -10.83
N VAL A 28 -12.62 28.12 -11.32
CA VAL A 28 -13.35 29.41 -11.27
C VAL A 28 -13.84 29.62 -9.84
N SER A 29 -13.02 30.27 -9.05
CA SER A 29 -13.41 30.70 -7.72
C SER A 29 -12.62 31.95 -7.35
N ASP A 30 -13.32 32.96 -6.86
CA ASP A 30 -12.70 34.14 -6.27
C ASP A 30 -12.12 33.85 -4.87
N ASN A 31 -12.33 32.65 -4.37
CA ASN A 31 -11.81 32.19 -3.09
C ASN A 31 -10.50 31.39 -3.28
N PRO A 32 -9.32 31.99 -3.03
CA PRO A 32 -8.03 31.35 -3.22
C PRO A 32 -7.83 30.13 -2.26
N GLU A 33 -8.50 30.12 -1.11
CA GLU A 33 -8.41 29.02 -0.15
C GLU A 33 -9.16 27.78 -0.68
N LEU A 34 -10.34 27.97 -1.31
CA LEU A 34 -11.05 26.88 -1.99
C LEU A 34 -10.13 26.23 -3.04
N ALA A 35 -9.56 27.03 -3.94
CA ALA A 35 -8.69 26.53 -5.00
C ALA A 35 -7.46 25.82 -4.43
N ARG A 36 -6.88 26.34 -3.34
CA ARG A 36 -5.75 25.72 -2.64
C ARG A 36 -6.13 24.36 -2.08
N GLN A 37 -7.21 24.29 -1.33
CA GLN A 37 -7.68 23.04 -0.70
C GLN A 37 -8.08 21.99 -1.74
N LEU A 38 -8.78 22.38 -2.80
CA LEU A 38 -9.15 21.48 -3.88
C LEU A 38 -7.90 20.84 -4.54
N ASN A 39 -6.91 21.67 -4.86
CA ASN A 39 -5.69 21.16 -5.50
C ASN A 39 -4.89 20.23 -4.58
N LEU A 40 -4.77 20.53 -3.29
CA LEU A 40 -4.15 19.63 -2.30
C LEU A 40 -4.92 18.29 -2.19
N GLY A 41 -6.24 18.34 -2.24
CA GLY A 41 -7.08 17.13 -2.28
C GLY A 41 -6.79 16.26 -3.51
N LEU A 42 -6.67 16.87 -4.70
CA LEU A 42 -6.36 16.17 -5.94
C LEU A 42 -4.93 15.59 -5.95
N GLU A 43 -3.96 16.31 -5.40
CA GLU A 43 -2.61 15.80 -5.18
C GLU A 43 -2.60 14.57 -4.26
N CYS A 44 -3.35 14.61 -3.18
CA CYS A 44 -3.50 13.47 -2.28
C CYS A 44 -4.19 12.28 -2.96
N CYS A 45 -5.20 12.51 -3.81
CA CYS A 45 -5.82 11.47 -4.63
C CYS A 45 -4.82 10.82 -5.58
N LEU A 46 -3.97 11.61 -6.25
CA LEU A 46 -2.93 11.11 -7.15
C LEU A 46 -1.97 10.14 -6.43
N LEU A 47 -1.67 10.41 -5.16
CA LEU A 47 -0.85 9.56 -4.31
C LEU A 47 -1.65 8.48 -3.58
N ASN A 48 -2.94 8.34 -3.87
CA ASN A 48 -3.88 7.46 -3.14
C ASN A 48 -3.87 7.68 -1.61
N TYR A 49 -3.66 8.92 -1.19
CA TYR A 49 -3.65 9.33 0.20
C TYR A 49 -5.06 9.81 0.61
N GLN A 50 -5.98 8.86 0.75
CA GLN A 50 -7.42 9.10 0.79
C GLN A 50 -7.87 9.93 2.00
N GLU A 51 -7.34 9.69 3.20
CA GLU A 51 -7.77 10.42 4.41
C GLU A 51 -7.40 11.90 4.33
N LYS A 52 -6.19 12.21 3.88
CA LYS A 52 -5.76 13.60 3.67
C LYS A 52 -6.51 14.26 2.53
N ALA A 53 -6.76 13.54 1.44
CA ALA A 53 -7.60 14.02 0.34
C ALA A 53 -9.00 14.39 0.83
N ARG A 54 -9.63 13.52 1.62
CA ARG A 54 -10.94 13.76 2.25
C ARG A 54 -10.95 15.00 3.12
N TYR A 55 -9.91 15.21 3.93
CA TYR A 55 -9.76 16.42 4.73
C TYR A 55 -9.76 17.66 3.85
N HIS A 56 -8.92 17.71 2.82
CA HIS A 56 -8.81 18.87 1.93
C HIS A 56 -10.09 19.14 1.14
N PHE A 57 -10.77 18.11 0.64
CA PHE A 57 -12.06 18.31 -0.03
C PHE A 57 -13.15 18.82 0.91
N ARG A 58 -13.18 18.37 2.18
CA ARG A 58 -14.07 18.95 3.19
C ARG A 58 -13.79 20.42 3.45
N GLN A 59 -12.49 20.80 3.53
CA GLN A 59 -12.13 22.22 3.67
C GLN A 59 -12.55 23.04 2.44
N SER A 60 -12.43 22.47 1.24
CA SER A 60 -12.91 23.10 0.02
C SER A 60 -14.42 23.31 0.04
N LEU A 61 -15.19 22.29 0.44
CA LEU A 61 -16.66 22.37 0.59
C LEU A 61 -17.10 23.29 1.73
N ALA A 62 -16.30 23.42 2.79
CA ALA A 62 -16.57 24.40 3.84
C ALA A 62 -16.37 25.85 3.37
N ALA A 63 -15.52 26.07 2.37
CA ALA A 63 -15.32 27.38 1.74
C ALA A 63 -16.39 27.70 0.69
N ASP A 64 -16.89 26.69 -0.02
CA ASP A 64 -18.01 26.80 -0.98
C ASP A 64 -18.64 25.41 -1.16
N ASP A 65 -19.85 25.23 -0.65
CA ASP A 65 -20.61 23.98 -0.70
C ASP A 65 -21.15 23.65 -2.11
N ALA A 66 -21.09 24.59 -3.03
CA ALA A 66 -21.45 24.42 -4.45
C ALA A 66 -20.24 24.00 -5.32
N CYS A 67 -19.06 23.76 -4.75
CA CYS A 67 -17.88 23.34 -5.51
C CYS A 67 -18.03 21.90 -6.04
N MET A 68 -18.46 21.76 -7.30
CA MET A 68 -18.68 20.44 -7.94
C MET A 68 -17.43 19.57 -7.94
N MET A 69 -16.25 20.15 -8.19
CA MET A 69 -14.98 19.41 -8.20
C MET A 69 -14.62 18.84 -6.83
N ALA A 70 -14.99 19.54 -5.74
CA ALA A 70 -14.79 19.02 -4.39
C ALA A 70 -15.77 17.87 -4.08
N HIS A 71 -17.03 17.93 -4.55
CA HIS A 71 -17.95 16.80 -4.46
C HIS A 71 -17.45 15.58 -5.24
N VAL A 72 -16.92 15.76 -6.45
CA VAL A 72 -16.29 14.67 -7.21
C VAL A 72 -15.08 14.11 -6.46
N GLY A 73 -14.23 14.95 -5.88
CA GLY A 73 -13.13 14.52 -5.02
C GLY A 73 -13.60 13.66 -3.84
N MET A 74 -14.71 14.03 -3.19
CA MET A 74 -15.32 13.21 -2.13
C MET A 74 -15.83 11.87 -2.66
N LEU A 75 -16.42 11.81 -3.86
CA LEU A 75 -16.81 10.55 -4.49
C LEU A 75 -15.61 9.63 -4.79
N MET A 76 -14.44 10.20 -5.12
CA MET A 76 -13.21 9.44 -5.37
C MET A 76 -12.65 8.78 -4.10
N VAL A 77 -12.89 9.38 -2.92
CA VAL A 77 -12.30 8.94 -1.64
C VAL A 77 -13.26 8.20 -0.72
N HIS A 78 -14.52 8.09 -1.08
CA HIS A 78 -15.51 7.31 -0.36
C HIS A 78 -15.87 6.01 -1.08
N PRO A 79 -16.07 4.88 -0.34
CA PRO A 79 -16.54 3.64 -0.94
C PRO A 79 -17.88 3.84 -1.65
N SER A 80 -18.01 3.30 -2.86
CA SER A 80 -19.27 3.32 -3.61
C SER A 80 -20.41 2.77 -2.75
N GLY A 81 -21.52 3.52 -2.70
CA GLY A 81 -22.70 3.14 -1.94
C GLY A 81 -22.69 3.47 -0.46
N SER A 82 -21.61 4.02 0.11
CA SER A 82 -21.61 4.56 1.48
C SER A 82 -22.60 5.72 1.63
N PRO A 83 -23.07 6.05 2.85
CA PRO A 83 -23.93 7.21 3.07
C PRO A 83 -23.32 8.50 2.55
N GLU A 84 -22.04 8.73 2.83
CA GLU A 84 -21.31 9.93 2.40
C GLU A 84 -21.18 9.99 0.87
N TYR A 85 -20.89 8.87 0.22
CA TYR A 85 -20.88 8.79 -1.25
C TYR A 85 -22.23 9.22 -1.85
N LYS A 86 -23.35 8.70 -1.29
CA LYS A 86 -24.69 9.06 -1.77
C LYS A 86 -25.03 10.51 -1.57
N GLU A 87 -24.63 11.09 -0.44
CA GLU A 87 -24.81 12.52 -0.13
C GLU A 87 -24.11 13.38 -1.18
N HIS A 88 -22.83 13.13 -1.44
CA HIS A 88 -22.08 13.91 -2.43
C HIS A 88 -22.56 13.67 -3.86
N LEU A 89 -23.02 12.48 -4.21
CA LEU A 89 -23.63 12.20 -5.51
C LEU A 89 -24.95 12.99 -5.69
N GLN A 90 -25.76 13.06 -4.64
CA GLN A 90 -27.01 13.82 -4.66
C GLN A 90 -26.74 15.32 -4.78
N ALA A 91 -25.78 15.86 -4.04
CA ALA A 91 -25.38 17.27 -4.13
C ALA A 91 -24.84 17.59 -5.53
N LEU A 92 -23.97 16.75 -6.08
CA LEU A 92 -23.43 16.92 -7.43
C LEU A 92 -24.55 16.97 -8.48
N ASN A 93 -25.51 16.05 -8.42
CA ASN A 93 -26.65 16.00 -9.34
C ASN A 93 -27.53 17.28 -9.25
N ALA A 94 -27.70 17.84 -8.05
CA ALA A 94 -28.44 19.09 -7.88
C ALA A 94 -27.72 20.33 -8.47
N LEU A 95 -26.38 20.27 -8.53
CA LEU A 95 -25.57 21.38 -9.06
C LEU A 95 -25.38 21.32 -10.58
N LEU A 96 -25.55 20.17 -11.22
CA LEU A 96 -25.28 19.99 -12.66
C LEU A 96 -26.03 20.97 -13.57
N ASP A 97 -27.27 21.32 -13.21
CA ASP A 97 -28.11 22.22 -14.03
C ASP A 97 -27.84 23.72 -13.79
N THR A 98 -27.11 24.07 -12.72
CA THR A 98 -26.95 25.46 -12.28
C THR A 98 -25.51 25.94 -12.27
N ALA A 99 -24.53 25.04 -12.26
CA ALA A 99 -23.13 25.41 -12.15
C ALA A 99 -22.57 25.96 -13.47
N MET A 100 -21.78 27.02 -13.35
CA MET A 100 -20.99 27.56 -14.45
C MET A 100 -19.56 27.03 -14.34
N LEU A 101 -19.24 26.00 -15.14
CA LEU A 101 -17.90 25.42 -15.21
C LEU A 101 -17.10 26.02 -16.38
N THR A 102 -15.79 26.17 -16.19
CA THR A 102 -14.89 26.37 -17.33
C THR A 102 -14.79 25.10 -18.17
N PRO A 103 -14.39 25.19 -19.44
CA PRO A 103 -14.12 24.00 -20.26
C PRO A 103 -13.06 23.06 -19.65
N VAL A 104 -12.15 23.60 -18.83
CA VAL A 104 -11.13 22.81 -18.11
C VAL A 104 -11.78 22.03 -16.97
N GLU A 105 -12.57 22.67 -16.14
CA GLU A 105 -13.30 22.02 -15.04
C GLU A 105 -14.28 20.97 -15.56
N GLU A 106 -15.05 21.28 -16.59
CA GLU A 106 -15.97 20.34 -17.23
C GLU A 106 -15.25 19.10 -17.72
N TRP A 107 -14.07 19.27 -18.33
CA TRP A 107 -13.27 18.15 -18.80
C TRP A 107 -12.78 17.29 -17.63
N TYR A 108 -12.22 17.89 -16.57
CA TYR A 108 -11.76 17.15 -15.39
C TYR A 108 -12.91 16.47 -14.67
N LEU A 109 -14.05 17.15 -14.51
CA LEU A 109 -15.26 16.61 -13.92
C LEU A 109 -15.70 15.34 -14.65
N SER A 110 -15.87 15.41 -15.98
CA SER A 110 -16.31 14.28 -16.79
C SER A 110 -15.31 13.11 -16.73
N THR A 111 -14.00 13.42 -16.74
CA THR A 111 -12.95 12.41 -16.68
C THR A 111 -12.88 11.71 -15.32
N PHE A 112 -13.02 12.45 -14.22
CA PHE A 112 -13.06 11.84 -12.88
C PHE A 112 -14.37 11.08 -12.64
N LEU A 113 -15.49 11.46 -13.24
CA LEU A 113 -16.72 10.67 -13.21
C LEU A 113 -16.56 9.32 -13.95
N GLN A 114 -15.83 9.30 -15.07
CA GLN A 114 -15.45 8.02 -15.73
C GLN A 114 -14.60 7.14 -14.80
N TYR A 115 -13.62 7.75 -14.10
CA TYR A 115 -12.80 7.05 -13.10
C TYR A 115 -13.67 6.43 -12.01
N ILE A 116 -14.61 7.20 -11.43
CA ILE A 116 -15.54 6.75 -10.39
C ILE A 116 -16.48 5.65 -10.90
N ALA A 117 -16.88 5.71 -12.17
CA ALA A 117 -17.66 4.66 -12.82
C ALA A 117 -16.88 3.37 -13.11
N GLY A 118 -15.56 3.34 -12.82
CA GLY A 118 -14.70 2.17 -13.01
C GLY A 118 -14.11 2.03 -14.41
N ASP A 119 -14.30 2.99 -15.29
CA ASP A 119 -13.66 3.00 -16.62
C ASP A 119 -12.22 3.51 -16.52
N LEU A 120 -11.34 2.70 -15.93
CA LEU A 120 -9.92 3.05 -15.75
C LEU A 120 -9.19 3.21 -17.09
N GLN A 121 -9.53 2.39 -18.09
CA GLN A 121 -8.86 2.45 -19.40
C GLN A 121 -9.27 3.70 -20.17
N GLY A 122 -10.57 4.03 -20.20
CA GLY A 122 -11.05 5.27 -20.80
C GLY A 122 -10.49 6.50 -20.12
N THR A 123 -10.46 6.50 -18.78
CA THR A 123 -9.87 7.58 -17.99
C THR A 123 -8.37 7.77 -18.28
N ALA A 124 -7.59 6.68 -18.29
CA ALA A 124 -6.16 6.72 -18.62
C ALA A 124 -5.92 7.27 -20.04
N ALA A 125 -6.72 6.81 -21.02
CA ALA A 125 -6.65 7.31 -22.41
C ALA A 125 -7.00 8.80 -22.51
N ALA A 126 -8.00 9.27 -21.75
CA ALA A 126 -8.39 10.67 -21.70
C ALA A 126 -7.27 11.56 -21.14
N PHE A 127 -6.66 11.17 -19.99
CA PHE A 127 -5.53 11.90 -19.43
C PHE A 127 -4.31 11.92 -20.36
N LYS A 128 -3.99 10.80 -21.00
CA LYS A 128 -2.92 10.71 -21.99
C LYS A 128 -3.14 11.71 -23.14
N LYS A 129 -4.33 11.70 -23.75
CA LYS A 129 -4.67 12.62 -24.83
C LYS A 129 -4.57 14.09 -24.39
N ARG A 130 -5.02 14.42 -23.17
CA ARG A 130 -4.91 15.77 -22.62
C ARG A 130 -3.46 16.19 -22.43
N ALA A 131 -2.64 15.34 -21.82
CA ALA A 131 -1.21 15.61 -21.61
C ALA A 131 -0.44 15.82 -22.93
N GLU A 132 -0.82 15.10 -23.99
CA GLU A 132 -0.24 15.28 -25.34
C GLU A 132 -0.63 16.65 -25.96
N VAL A 133 -1.88 17.08 -25.79
CA VAL A 133 -2.39 18.33 -26.36
C VAL A 133 -1.99 19.54 -25.50
N TYR A 134 -2.13 19.44 -24.19
CA TYR A 134 -1.89 20.52 -23.23
C TYR A 134 -0.62 20.27 -22.41
N ARG A 135 0.55 20.43 -23.03
CA ARG A 135 1.86 20.10 -22.43
C ARG A 135 2.18 20.81 -21.12
N ARG A 136 1.45 21.88 -20.77
CA ARG A 136 1.59 22.61 -19.51
C ARG A 136 0.66 22.10 -18.41
N ASP A 137 -0.24 21.17 -18.72
CA ASP A 137 -1.15 20.55 -17.76
C ASP A 137 -0.40 19.41 -17.03
N THR A 138 0.41 19.81 -16.05
CA THR A 138 1.25 18.88 -15.27
C THR A 138 0.40 17.88 -14.49
N MET A 139 -0.80 18.30 -14.01
CA MET A 139 -1.71 17.40 -13.31
C MET A 139 -2.19 16.29 -14.23
N ALA A 140 -2.64 16.63 -15.45
CA ALA A 140 -3.07 15.63 -16.43
C ALA A 140 -1.91 14.67 -16.80
N ALA A 141 -0.69 15.18 -16.94
CA ALA A 141 0.48 14.36 -17.25
C ALA A 141 0.83 13.39 -16.09
N CYS A 142 0.70 13.81 -14.84
CA CYS A 142 0.90 12.93 -13.69
C CYS A 142 -0.19 11.84 -13.62
N TRP A 143 -1.46 12.20 -13.77
CA TRP A 143 -2.58 11.24 -13.80
C TRP A 143 -2.45 10.25 -14.96
N ASP A 144 -2.02 10.69 -16.15
CA ASP A 144 -1.71 9.80 -17.28
C ASP A 144 -0.72 8.72 -16.87
N ILE A 145 0.42 9.10 -16.27
CA ILE A 145 1.47 8.15 -15.91
C ILE A 145 0.99 7.19 -14.81
N VAL A 146 0.36 7.71 -13.76
CA VAL A 146 -0.11 6.88 -12.63
C VAL A 146 -1.16 5.88 -13.09
N LEU A 147 -2.18 6.32 -13.81
CA LEU A 147 -3.26 5.43 -14.26
C LEU A 147 -2.78 4.38 -15.25
N ASN A 148 -1.94 4.77 -16.23
CA ASN A 148 -1.40 3.81 -17.21
C ASN A 148 -0.41 2.82 -16.57
N HIS A 149 0.32 3.20 -15.51
CA HIS A 149 1.15 2.28 -14.74
C HIS A 149 0.31 1.16 -14.10
N TYR A 150 -0.86 1.50 -13.52
CA TYR A 150 -1.76 0.53 -12.88
C TYR A 150 -2.72 -0.18 -13.84
N ALA A 151 -3.06 0.45 -14.99
CA ALA A 151 -3.89 -0.18 -16.01
C ALA A 151 -3.15 -1.26 -16.81
N ALA A 152 -1.88 -1.53 -16.49
CA ALA A 152 -1.01 -2.50 -17.18
C ALA A 152 -0.90 -2.26 -18.71
N GLU A 153 -0.93 -1.00 -19.15
CA GLU A 153 -0.53 -0.67 -20.50
C GLU A 153 0.97 -1.00 -20.67
N GLN A 154 1.26 -2.22 -21.13
CA GLN A 154 2.62 -2.68 -21.41
C GLN A 154 3.15 -2.03 -22.70
N GLY A 155 3.30 -0.72 -22.69
CA GLY A 155 3.84 -0.02 -23.83
C GLY A 155 5.03 0.86 -23.46
N GLY A 156 6.18 0.66 -24.10
CA GLY A 156 7.43 1.37 -23.83
C GLY A 156 7.39 2.90 -23.92
N ASN A 157 6.20 3.47 -24.08
CA ASN A 157 5.97 4.90 -24.18
C ASN A 157 5.75 5.60 -22.83
N ILE A 158 5.34 4.87 -21.76
CA ILE A 158 5.09 5.48 -20.45
C ILE A 158 6.38 6.02 -19.81
N VAL A 159 7.49 5.29 -19.93
CA VAL A 159 8.80 5.75 -19.43
C VAL A 159 9.26 7.01 -20.17
N SER A 160 9.05 7.06 -21.49
CA SER A 160 9.37 8.25 -22.27
C SER A 160 8.54 9.46 -21.86
N ARG A 161 7.23 9.26 -21.59
CA ARG A 161 6.34 10.33 -21.10
C ARG A 161 6.77 10.83 -19.71
N ALA A 162 7.11 9.92 -18.79
CA ALA A 162 7.61 10.30 -17.47
C ALA A 162 8.93 11.05 -17.53
N ASN A 163 9.86 10.62 -18.39
CA ASN A 163 11.12 11.32 -18.60
C ASN A 163 10.90 12.71 -19.21
N HIS A 164 9.98 12.85 -20.17
CA HIS A 164 9.63 14.14 -20.76
C HIS A 164 8.99 15.07 -19.72
N LEU A 165 8.08 14.54 -18.89
CA LEU A 165 7.48 15.30 -17.78
C LEU A 165 8.57 15.81 -16.83
N LEU A 166 9.50 14.94 -16.43
CA LEU A 166 10.60 15.30 -15.52
C LEU A 166 11.58 16.29 -16.15
N GLN A 167 11.88 16.18 -17.44
CA GLN A 167 12.72 17.16 -18.16
C GLN A 167 12.12 18.57 -18.14
N ASN A 168 10.79 18.68 -18.29
CA ASN A 168 10.09 19.96 -18.24
C ASN A 168 9.87 20.49 -16.82
N HIS A 169 9.85 19.63 -15.83
CA HIS A 169 9.55 19.93 -14.43
C HIS A 169 10.51 19.22 -13.47
N PRO A 170 11.85 19.51 -13.52
CA PRO A 170 12.87 18.73 -12.80
C PRO A 170 12.82 18.84 -11.28
N ASP A 171 12.15 19.87 -10.75
CA ASP A 171 11.98 20.10 -9.32
C ASP A 171 10.53 19.91 -8.85
N ASN A 172 9.67 19.32 -9.70
CA ASN A 172 8.31 18.99 -9.32
C ASN A 172 8.28 17.61 -8.64
N PRO A 173 7.88 17.50 -7.35
CA PRO A 173 7.91 16.24 -6.62
C PRO A 173 6.98 15.17 -7.19
N PHE A 174 5.89 15.56 -7.87
CA PHE A 174 4.98 14.61 -8.51
C PHE A 174 5.53 14.09 -9.84
N ALA A 175 6.26 14.90 -10.60
CA ALA A 175 6.99 14.44 -11.79
C ALA A 175 8.09 13.44 -11.41
N LEU A 176 8.82 13.72 -10.33
CA LEU A 176 9.82 12.84 -9.73
C LEU A 176 9.16 11.54 -9.23
N PHE A 177 8.02 11.64 -8.52
CA PHE A 177 7.24 10.49 -8.09
C PHE A 177 6.82 9.61 -9.27
N CYS A 178 6.26 10.19 -10.33
CA CYS A 178 5.85 9.47 -11.53
C CYS A 178 7.03 8.70 -12.17
N ARG A 179 8.22 9.30 -12.23
CA ARG A 179 9.42 8.62 -12.75
C ARG A 179 9.84 7.46 -11.85
N ALA A 180 9.85 7.67 -10.54
CA ALA A 180 10.22 6.67 -9.56
C ALA A 180 9.23 5.48 -9.52
N LEU A 181 7.93 5.78 -9.64
CA LEU A 181 6.84 4.79 -9.60
C LEU A 181 6.98 3.71 -10.67
N LEU A 182 7.49 4.06 -11.85
CA LEU A 182 7.65 3.09 -12.96
C LEU A 182 8.60 1.94 -12.62
N ASP A 183 9.52 2.15 -11.67
CA ASP A 183 10.44 1.12 -11.20
C ASP A 183 9.95 0.39 -9.93
N GLU A 184 8.74 0.70 -9.43
CA GLU A 184 8.19 0.12 -8.20
C GLU A 184 8.22 -1.42 -8.21
N TYR A 185 7.90 -2.03 -9.34
CA TYR A 185 7.90 -3.49 -9.50
C TYR A 185 9.19 -4.06 -10.10
N SER A 186 10.16 -3.22 -10.44
CA SER A 186 11.45 -3.69 -10.98
C SER A 186 12.20 -4.49 -9.93
N SER A 187 12.81 -5.60 -10.32
CA SER A 187 13.71 -6.37 -9.44
C SER A 187 15.02 -5.63 -9.16
N SER A 188 15.39 -4.70 -10.05
CA SER A 188 16.57 -3.85 -9.94
C SER A 188 16.19 -2.44 -10.40
N PRO A 189 15.80 -1.55 -9.48
CA PRO A 189 15.47 -0.17 -9.82
C PRO A 189 16.65 0.55 -10.47
N THR A 190 16.35 1.43 -11.42
CA THR A 190 17.37 2.26 -12.07
C THR A 190 17.91 3.32 -11.11
N VAL A 191 19.12 3.81 -11.39
CA VAL A 191 19.74 4.89 -10.60
C VAL A 191 18.89 6.16 -10.69
N GLU A 192 18.33 6.44 -11.86
CA GLU A 192 17.44 7.59 -12.10
C GLU A 192 16.17 7.51 -11.26
N ALA A 193 15.56 6.33 -11.14
CA ALA A 193 14.37 6.14 -10.29
C ALA A 193 14.69 6.34 -8.80
N LEU A 194 15.84 5.84 -8.34
CA LEU A 194 16.30 6.05 -6.97
C LEU A 194 16.55 7.53 -6.67
N GLN A 195 17.23 8.24 -7.58
CA GLN A 195 17.50 9.68 -7.45
C GLN A 195 16.19 10.49 -7.48
N ALA A 196 15.27 10.14 -8.38
CA ALA A 196 13.95 10.78 -8.45
C ALA A 196 13.15 10.58 -7.16
N ALA A 197 13.10 9.36 -6.61
CA ALA A 197 12.41 9.07 -5.36
C ALA A 197 13.05 9.82 -4.17
N GLN A 198 14.37 9.84 -4.09
CA GLN A 198 15.11 10.58 -3.06
C GLN A 198 14.74 12.06 -3.11
N LYS A 199 14.88 12.68 -4.28
CA LYS A 199 14.60 14.11 -4.46
C LYS A 199 13.13 14.45 -4.18
N ALA A 200 12.19 13.59 -4.56
CA ALA A 200 10.77 13.78 -4.26
C ALA A 200 10.53 13.79 -2.73
N ALA A 201 11.11 12.85 -1.99
CA ALA A 201 11.01 12.79 -0.53
C ALA A 201 11.69 13.98 0.17
N GLU A 202 12.78 14.49 -0.39
CA GLU A 202 13.47 15.70 0.12
C GLU A 202 12.64 16.98 -0.11
N LEU A 203 11.93 17.08 -1.24
CA LEU A 203 11.09 18.24 -1.58
C LEU A 203 9.79 18.29 -0.77
N LEU A 204 9.23 17.13 -0.40
CA LEU A 204 8.02 17.01 0.41
C LEU A 204 8.25 16.04 1.59
N PRO A 205 9.06 16.43 2.58
CA PRO A 205 9.48 15.54 3.68
C PRO A 205 8.33 15.11 4.61
N GLY A 206 7.22 15.85 4.62
CA GLY A 206 5.99 15.49 5.33
C GLY A 206 5.11 14.48 4.58
N ASN A 207 5.45 14.10 3.34
CA ASN A 207 4.62 13.20 2.57
C ASN A 207 5.02 11.73 2.78
N PRO A 208 4.20 10.91 3.45
CA PRO A 208 4.54 9.53 3.80
C PRO A 208 4.64 8.61 2.58
N VAL A 209 3.89 8.87 1.50
CA VAL A 209 3.88 8.03 0.30
C VAL A 209 5.20 8.13 -0.47
N LEU A 210 5.79 9.32 -0.52
CA LEU A 210 7.09 9.52 -1.18
C LEU A 210 8.21 8.79 -0.43
N HIS A 211 8.23 8.85 0.89
CA HIS A 211 9.16 8.06 1.72
C HIS A 211 8.93 6.55 1.55
N LEU A 212 7.68 6.11 1.46
CA LEU A 212 7.34 4.71 1.28
C LEU A 212 7.87 4.18 -0.07
N LEU A 213 7.63 4.91 -1.17
CA LEU A 213 8.15 4.56 -2.50
C LEU A 213 9.68 4.50 -2.50
N TYR A 214 10.33 5.53 -1.95
CA TYR A 214 11.80 5.55 -1.88
C TYR A 214 12.33 4.35 -1.06
N GLY A 215 11.72 4.05 0.07
CA GLY A 215 12.04 2.86 0.86
C GLY A 215 11.91 1.55 0.08
N HIS A 216 10.86 1.41 -0.76
CA HIS A 216 10.66 0.23 -1.61
C HIS A 216 11.77 0.09 -2.66
N LEU A 217 12.14 1.16 -3.33
CA LEU A 217 13.24 1.15 -4.33
C LEU A 217 14.58 0.83 -3.68
N LEU A 218 14.90 1.44 -2.52
CA LEU A 218 16.11 1.14 -1.76
C LEU A 218 16.18 -0.33 -1.35
N ARG A 219 15.07 -0.87 -0.85
CA ARG A 219 15.00 -2.29 -0.48
C ARG A 219 15.28 -3.21 -1.65
N ARG A 220 14.72 -2.92 -2.83
CA ARG A 220 14.96 -3.70 -4.06
C ARG A 220 16.37 -3.59 -4.57
N SER A 221 17.04 -2.47 -4.31
CA SER A 221 18.46 -2.26 -4.59
C SER A 221 19.39 -2.92 -3.55
N GLY A 222 18.84 -3.61 -2.53
CA GLY A 222 19.62 -4.20 -1.45
C GLY A 222 20.09 -3.22 -0.38
N ARG A 223 19.75 -1.93 -0.45
CA ARG A 223 20.12 -0.88 0.51
C ARG A 223 19.19 -0.90 1.73
N LEU A 224 19.25 -2.01 2.48
CA LEU A 224 18.21 -2.35 3.48
C LEU A 224 18.16 -1.39 4.67
N GLU A 225 19.31 -0.92 5.19
CA GLU A 225 19.33 0.01 6.33
C GLU A 225 18.74 1.38 5.96
N GLU A 226 19.00 1.84 4.76
CA GLU A 226 18.43 3.06 4.24
C GLU A 226 16.92 2.90 4.00
N ALA A 227 16.49 1.76 3.48
CA ALA A 227 15.07 1.43 3.34
C ALA A 227 14.35 1.45 4.71
N ILE A 228 14.95 0.86 5.75
CA ILE A 228 14.41 0.87 7.11
C ILE A 228 14.26 2.30 7.63
N SER A 229 15.22 3.18 7.33
CA SER A 229 15.15 4.59 7.69
C SER A 229 13.99 5.31 6.98
N GLN A 230 13.80 5.06 5.68
CA GLN A 230 12.70 5.67 4.91
C GLN A 230 11.33 5.16 5.37
N TYR A 231 11.18 3.88 5.72
CA TYR A 231 9.93 3.37 6.31
C TYR A 231 9.63 3.97 7.69
N ARG A 232 10.68 4.31 8.45
CA ARG A 232 10.49 5.07 9.71
C ARG A 232 9.99 6.48 9.40
N ALA A 233 10.59 7.18 8.44
CA ALA A 233 10.18 8.51 8.03
C ALA A 233 8.73 8.52 7.51
N ALA A 234 8.36 7.56 6.65
CA ALA A 234 6.99 7.39 6.16
C ALA A 234 5.98 7.23 7.31
N ARG A 235 6.31 6.36 8.28
CA ARG A 235 5.44 6.18 9.45
C ARG A 235 5.32 7.43 10.32
N MET A 236 6.44 8.13 10.55
CA MET A 236 6.43 9.37 11.34
C MET A 236 5.60 10.45 10.63
N ALA A 237 5.78 10.64 9.32
CA ALA A 237 4.99 11.59 8.54
C ALA A 237 3.49 11.26 8.62
N ALA A 238 3.10 9.99 8.41
CA ALA A 238 1.71 9.55 8.51
C ALA A 238 1.12 9.69 9.93
N THR A 239 1.96 9.59 10.98
CA THR A 239 1.53 9.74 12.38
C THR A 239 1.37 11.22 12.77
N ASN A 240 2.27 12.09 12.31
CA ASN A 240 2.22 13.52 12.60
C ASN A 240 0.94 14.17 12.04
N GLU A 241 0.36 13.61 11.01
CA GLU A 241 -0.92 14.09 10.46
C GLU A 241 -2.14 13.76 11.32
N LEU A 242 -2.02 12.81 12.29
CA LEU A 242 -3.08 12.59 13.29
C LEU A 242 -3.51 13.86 14.00
N GLU A 243 -2.58 14.79 14.25
CA GLU A 243 -2.87 16.06 14.93
C GLU A 243 -3.74 16.98 14.06
N PHE A 244 -3.66 16.85 12.72
CA PHE A 244 -4.39 17.70 11.78
C PHE A 244 -5.75 17.14 11.37
N ILE A 245 -5.85 15.83 11.17
CA ILE A 245 -7.05 15.20 10.58
C ILE A 245 -7.80 14.28 11.53
N ASN A 246 -7.37 14.17 12.80
CA ASN A 246 -7.91 13.27 13.82
C ASN A 246 -7.96 11.77 13.41
N THR A 247 -7.42 11.42 12.27
CA THR A 247 -7.35 10.05 11.75
C THR A 247 -5.99 9.83 11.11
N ALA A 248 -5.21 8.87 11.64
CA ALA A 248 -3.99 8.44 10.96
C ALA A 248 -4.36 7.87 9.59
N ASP A 249 -3.51 8.09 8.59
CA ASP A 249 -3.48 7.18 7.46
C ASP A 249 -2.98 5.82 7.95
N ALA A 250 -3.91 5.07 8.52
CA ALA A 250 -3.66 3.76 9.08
C ALA A 250 -3.01 2.86 8.02
N VAL A 251 -3.42 2.95 6.76
CA VAL A 251 -2.92 2.12 5.65
C VAL A 251 -1.43 2.38 5.43
N THR A 252 -1.00 3.65 5.29
CA THR A 252 0.42 3.97 5.09
C THR A 252 1.27 3.64 6.31
N CYS A 253 0.77 3.86 7.53
CA CYS A 253 1.42 3.43 8.77
C CYS A 253 1.64 1.92 8.81
N HIS A 254 0.63 1.14 8.41
CA HIS A 254 0.67 -0.31 8.42
C HIS A 254 1.60 -0.86 7.34
N ILE A 255 1.51 -0.36 6.10
CA ILE A 255 2.42 -0.75 5.02
C ILE A 255 3.87 -0.46 5.41
N SER A 256 4.15 0.73 5.95
CA SER A 256 5.49 1.12 6.40
C SER A 256 6.02 0.19 7.49
N SER A 257 5.17 -0.20 8.44
CA SER A 257 5.55 -1.10 9.53
C SER A 257 5.80 -2.53 9.06
N LEU A 258 4.97 -3.06 8.16
CA LEU A 258 5.16 -4.36 7.51
C LEU A 258 6.45 -4.39 6.67
N ALA A 259 6.68 -3.34 5.88
CA ALA A 259 7.85 -3.18 5.05
C ALA A 259 9.13 -3.10 5.88
N LYS A 260 9.10 -2.35 6.99
CA LYS A 260 10.20 -2.24 7.95
C LYS A 260 10.53 -3.59 8.58
N ALA A 261 9.52 -4.32 9.07
CA ALA A 261 9.74 -5.65 9.68
C ALA A 261 10.37 -6.63 8.67
N SER A 262 9.88 -6.63 7.43
CA SER A 262 10.42 -7.46 6.35
C SER A 262 11.87 -7.07 6.00
N SER A 263 12.20 -5.78 5.95
CA SER A 263 13.56 -5.30 5.66
C SER A 263 14.52 -5.62 6.80
N CYS A 264 14.10 -5.49 8.07
CA CYS A 264 14.87 -5.96 9.21
C CYS A 264 15.19 -7.46 9.12
N TRP A 265 14.22 -8.28 8.70
CA TRP A 265 14.44 -9.70 8.48
C TRP A 265 15.50 -9.97 7.41
N GLN A 266 15.40 -9.31 6.26
CA GLN A 266 16.34 -9.44 5.15
C GLN A 266 17.75 -8.95 5.50
N ALA A 267 17.85 -7.89 6.31
CA ALA A 267 19.12 -7.38 6.85
C ALA A 267 19.73 -8.26 7.96
N GLY A 268 19.13 -9.42 8.27
CA GLY A 268 19.60 -10.29 9.34
C GLY A 268 19.21 -9.85 10.76
N ARG A 269 18.50 -8.74 10.91
CA ARG A 269 18.02 -8.17 12.19
C ARG A 269 16.76 -8.90 12.66
N ARG A 270 16.88 -10.22 12.88
CA ARG A 270 15.72 -11.11 13.13
C ARG A 270 14.96 -10.76 14.41
N ILE A 271 15.65 -10.34 15.47
CA ILE A 271 15.02 -9.96 16.75
C ILE A 271 14.15 -8.73 16.56
N ASP A 272 14.67 -7.70 15.85
CA ASP A 272 13.91 -6.50 15.56
C ASP A 272 12.68 -6.79 14.68
N ALA A 273 12.86 -7.62 13.65
CA ALA A 273 11.77 -8.04 12.78
C ALA A 273 10.66 -8.76 13.55
N LEU A 274 11.02 -9.71 14.41
CA LEU A 274 10.05 -10.43 15.24
C LEU A 274 9.37 -9.48 16.22
N ARG A 275 10.09 -8.61 16.93
CA ARG A 275 9.52 -7.62 17.83
C ARG A 275 8.48 -6.75 17.12
N LEU A 276 8.84 -6.16 15.98
CA LEU A 276 7.91 -5.36 15.17
C LEU A 276 6.68 -6.15 14.72
N SER A 277 6.85 -7.42 14.36
CA SER A 277 5.74 -8.27 13.94
C SER A 277 4.77 -8.57 15.10
N PHE A 278 5.27 -8.78 16.31
CA PHE A 278 4.44 -8.94 17.50
C PHE A 278 3.70 -7.66 17.87
N GLU A 279 4.36 -6.50 17.78
CA GLU A 279 3.73 -5.19 18.00
C GLU A 279 2.58 -4.95 17.01
N LEU A 280 2.79 -5.24 15.71
CA LEU A 280 1.75 -5.13 14.67
C LEU A 280 0.57 -6.07 14.95
N SER A 281 0.85 -7.34 15.24
CA SER A 281 -0.19 -8.33 15.52
C SER A 281 -1.02 -7.93 16.76
N LYS A 282 -0.37 -7.36 17.78
CA LYS A 282 -1.05 -6.83 18.97
C LYS A 282 -1.96 -5.64 18.59
N GLN A 283 -1.48 -4.67 17.82
CA GLN A 283 -2.28 -3.53 17.37
C GLN A 283 -3.57 -3.97 16.68
N VAL A 284 -3.49 -4.98 15.80
CA VAL A 284 -4.67 -5.56 15.13
C VAL A 284 -5.65 -6.18 16.13
N ASN A 285 -5.14 -6.87 17.16
CA ASN A 285 -6.00 -7.48 18.20
C ASN A 285 -6.64 -6.43 19.12
N ASP A 286 -5.99 -5.30 19.33
CA ASP A 286 -6.49 -4.18 20.12
C ASP A 286 -7.49 -3.29 19.32
N GLY A 287 -7.88 -3.72 18.11
CA GLY A 287 -8.87 -3.04 17.25
C GLY A 287 -8.28 -1.98 16.33
N ALA A 288 -6.96 -1.78 16.33
CA ALA A 288 -6.32 -0.89 15.36
C ALA A 288 -6.45 -1.47 13.95
N GLY A 289 -7.04 -0.70 13.03
CA GLY A 289 -7.27 -1.13 11.67
C GLY A 289 -8.49 -2.06 11.52
N GLU A 290 -9.51 -1.92 12.36
CA GLU A 290 -10.79 -2.59 12.15
C GLU A 290 -11.34 -2.19 10.77
N GLY A 291 -11.51 -3.20 9.88
CA GLY A 291 -11.83 -2.98 8.47
C GLY A 291 -10.61 -2.91 7.53
N ASP A 292 -9.39 -2.75 8.03
CA ASP A 292 -8.17 -2.82 7.21
C ASP A 292 -7.85 -4.29 6.86
N ILE A 293 -8.15 -4.65 5.61
CA ILE A 293 -7.93 -5.99 5.06
C ILE A 293 -6.45 -6.40 5.14
N LEU A 294 -5.53 -5.47 4.83
CA LEU A 294 -4.10 -5.74 4.85
C LEU A 294 -3.63 -6.11 6.26
N MET A 295 -4.03 -5.32 7.27
CA MET A 295 -3.66 -5.61 8.66
C MET A 295 -4.27 -6.91 9.15
N HIS A 296 -5.54 -7.15 8.80
CA HIS A 296 -6.24 -8.37 9.21
C HIS A 296 -5.56 -9.64 8.68
N TRP A 297 -5.10 -9.63 7.42
CA TRP A 297 -4.46 -10.78 6.79
C TRP A 297 -2.94 -10.85 7.03
N GLU A 298 -2.24 -9.75 6.80
CA GLU A 298 -0.78 -9.72 6.80
C GLU A 298 -0.20 -9.33 8.16
N GLY A 299 -0.67 -8.24 8.75
CA GLY A 299 -0.18 -7.78 10.05
C GLY A 299 -0.41 -8.80 11.15
N ARG A 300 -1.60 -9.40 11.19
CA ARG A 300 -1.96 -10.43 12.16
C ARG A 300 -1.10 -11.69 12.04
N THR A 301 -0.84 -12.18 10.82
CA THR A 301 -0.11 -13.43 10.59
C THR A 301 1.41 -13.26 10.48
N LEU A 302 1.91 -12.03 10.49
CA LEU A 302 3.33 -11.72 10.27
C LEU A 302 4.29 -12.47 11.21
N PRO A 303 4.02 -12.60 12.53
CA PRO A 303 4.92 -13.34 13.42
C PRO A 303 5.12 -14.78 12.97
N LEU A 304 4.05 -15.46 12.55
CA LEU A 304 4.11 -16.85 12.06
C LEU A 304 4.85 -16.94 10.72
N ARG A 305 4.58 -16.02 9.80
CA ARG A 305 5.27 -15.96 8.50
C ARG A 305 6.79 -15.78 8.68
N LEU A 306 7.23 -14.94 9.60
CA LEU A 306 8.66 -14.78 9.90
C LEU A 306 9.27 -16.03 10.52
N LEU A 307 8.54 -16.74 11.39
CA LEU A 307 9.01 -18.01 11.94
C LEU A 307 9.18 -19.10 10.88
N VAL A 308 8.31 -19.15 9.86
CA VAL A 308 8.47 -20.05 8.70
C VAL A 308 9.81 -19.86 7.99
N LEU A 309 10.28 -18.61 7.91
CA LEU A 309 11.50 -18.23 7.18
C LEU A 309 12.80 -18.50 7.98
N GLN A 310 12.73 -18.91 9.25
CA GLN A 310 13.93 -19.23 10.01
C GLN A 310 14.67 -20.43 9.41
N PRO A 311 16.02 -20.42 9.35
CA PRO A 311 16.81 -21.54 8.79
C PRO A 311 16.66 -22.81 9.61
N THR A 312 16.52 -22.70 10.93
CA THR A 312 16.27 -23.80 11.86
C THR A 312 14.84 -23.75 12.39
N ALA A 313 14.28 -24.88 12.76
CA ALA A 313 12.94 -24.91 13.33
C ALA A 313 12.88 -24.12 14.63
N PRO A 314 11.89 -23.24 14.79
CA PRO A 314 11.72 -22.47 16.03
C PRO A 314 11.29 -23.37 17.19
N ALA A 315 11.64 -22.98 18.42
CA ALA A 315 11.19 -23.65 19.62
C ALA A 315 9.65 -23.60 19.75
N GLY A 316 9.06 -24.62 20.36
CA GLY A 316 7.61 -24.70 20.58
C GLY A 316 7.04 -23.51 21.35
N THR A 317 7.81 -22.95 22.29
CA THR A 317 7.43 -21.72 23.00
C THR A 317 7.28 -20.51 22.07
N ALA A 318 8.18 -20.36 21.08
CA ALA A 318 8.10 -19.28 20.08
C ALA A 318 6.90 -19.46 19.15
N ILE A 319 6.60 -20.70 18.73
CA ILE A 319 5.43 -21.03 17.92
C ILE A 319 4.14 -20.68 18.67
N ASN A 320 4.04 -21.09 19.94
CA ASN A 320 2.87 -20.82 20.77
C ASN A 320 2.70 -19.31 21.02
N ALA A 321 3.78 -18.58 21.26
CA ALA A 321 3.74 -17.14 21.42
C ALA A 321 3.25 -16.44 20.14
N ALA A 322 3.75 -16.84 18.98
CA ALA A 322 3.33 -16.28 17.70
C ALA A 322 1.87 -16.62 17.37
N ALA A 323 1.43 -17.84 17.64
CA ALA A 323 0.04 -18.25 17.46
C ALA A 323 -0.91 -17.47 18.37
N LYS A 324 -0.52 -17.25 19.64
CA LYS A 324 -1.27 -16.43 20.59
C LYS A 324 -1.33 -14.96 20.15
N ALA A 325 -0.23 -14.41 19.64
CA ALA A 325 -0.21 -13.04 19.12
C ALA A 325 -1.09 -12.91 17.88
N CYS A 326 -1.09 -13.87 16.96
CA CYS A 326 -1.94 -13.87 15.78
C CYS A 326 -3.43 -13.85 16.15
N ASN A 327 -3.87 -14.70 17.08
CA ASN A 327 -5.24 -14.74 17.64
C ASN A 327 -6.36 -14.51 16.62
N ALA A 328 -6.29 -15.18 15.45
CA ALA A 328 -7.29 -15.02 14.41
C ALA A 328 -8.66 -15.55 14.88
N PRO A 329 -9.77 -14.84 14.60
CA PRO A 329 -11.10 -15.26 15.00
C PRO A 329 -11.48 -16.64 14.42
N VAL A 330 -12.12 -17.47 15.21
CA VAL A 330 -12.60 -18.79 14.79
C VAL A 330 -13.62 -18.63 13.66
N GLY A 331 -13.56 -19.50 12.66
CA GLY A 331 -14.46 -19.49 11.50
C GLY A 331 -14.09 -18.49 10.41
N THR A 332 -12.98 -17.74 10.57
CA THR A 332 -12.50 -16.82 9.54
C THR A 332 -11.44 -17.47 8.63
N PRO A 333 -11.32 -17.02 7.36
CA PRO A 333 -10.24 -17.47 6.47
C PRO A 333 -8.84 -17.29 7.07
N VAL A 334 -8.62 -16.19 7.79
CA VAL A 334 -7.32 -15.89 8.44
C VAL A 334 -7.01 -16.91 9.54
N ARG A 335 -8.03 -17.51 10.17
CA ARG A 335 -7.83 -18.61 11.12
C ARG A 335 -7.24 -19.85 10.43
N HIS A 336 -7.71 -20.20 9.24
CA HIS A 336 -7.11 -21.30 8.47
C HIS A 336 -5.66 -21.00 8.08
N VAL A 337 -5.32 -19.73 7.76
CA VAL A 337 -3.92 -19.31 7.54
C VAL A 337 -3.08 -19.54 8.81
N GLN A 338 -3.56 -19.07 9.96
CA GLN A 338 -2.89 -19.25 11.25
C GLN A 338 -2.63 -20.74 11.53
N ASP A 339 -3.65 -21.57 11.46
CA ASP A 339 -3.58 -22.98 11.84
C ASP A 339 -2.72 -23.77 10.87
N CYS A 340 -2.77 -23.43 9.56
CA CYS A 340 -1.86 -23.99 8.55
C CYS A 340 -0.39 -23.66 8.86
N LEU A 341 -0.07 -22.39 9.10
CA LEU A 341 1.29 -21.96 9.40
C LEU A 341 1.82 -22.60 10.69
N VAL A 342 1.01 -22.63 11.74
CA VAL A 342 1.37 -23.28 13.03
C VAL A 342 1.68 -24.75 12.82
N ALA A 343 0.79 -25.48 12.14
CA ALA A 343 0.98 -26.92 11.89
C ALA A 343 2.21 -27.22 11.03
N ALA A 344 2.45 -26.42 9.98
CA ALA A 344 3.63 -26.56 9.13
C ALA A 344 4.94 -26.30 9.89
N ILE A 345 5.00 -25.26 10.73
CA ILE A 345 6.17 -24.96 11.56
C ILE A 345 6.40 -26.06 12.60
N GLN A 346 5.34 -26.53 13.25
CA GLN A 346 5.41 -27.65 14.20
C GLN A 346 5.89 -28.95 13.52
N THR A 347 5.41 -29.24 12.31
CA THR A 347 5.88 -30.40 11.52
C THR A 347 7.38 -30.35 11.34
N ARG A 348 7.91 -29.21 10.96
CA ARG A 348 9.35 -29.01 10.78
C ARG A 348 10.11 -29.23 12.09
N SER A 349 9.66 -28.66 13.19
CA SER A 349 10.25 -28.83 14.52
C SER A 349 10.28 -30.33 14.96
N LEU A 350 9.16 -31.01 14.71
CA LEU A 350 9.03 -32.43 15.01
C LEU A 350 9.95 -33.31 14.13
N ALA A 351 10.06 -32.97 12.83
CA ALA A 351 10.94 -33.67 11.89
C ALA A 351 12.42 -33.52 12.28
N GLU A 352 12.86 -32.30 12.60
CA GLU A 352 14.22 -32.02 13.08
C GLU A 352 14.51 -32.75 14.42
N SER A 353 13.48 -32.98 15.25
CA SER A 353 13.57 -33.76 16.50
C SER A 353 13.40 -35.26 16.26
N ARG A 354 13.38 -35.74 15.02
CA ARG A 354 13.19 -37.14 14.60
C ARG A 354 11.88 -37.80 15.07
N ARG A 355 10.85 -37.00 15.37
CA ARG A 355 9.51 -37.48 15.73
C ARG A 355 8.63 -37.62 14.49
N LEU A 356 9.05 -38.48 13.54
CA LEU A 356 8.54 -38.53 12.17
C LEU A 356 7.05 -38.88 12.08
N SER A 357 6.54 -39.81 12.87
CA SER A 357 5.12 -40.20 12.86
C SER A 357 4.22 -39.02 13.28
N THR A 358 4.58 -38.32 14.36
CA THR A 358 3.84 -37.13 14.81
C THR A 358 3.98 -36.01 13.81
N ALA A 359 5.15 -35.84 13.20
CA ALA A 359 5.37 -34.82 12.16
C ALA A 359 4.45 -35.05 10.94
N THR A 360 4.33 -36.32 10.47
CA THR A 360 3.43 -36.66 9.36
C THR A 360 1.98 -36.35 9.67
N GLN A 361 1.49 -36.69 10.87
CA GLN A 361 0.13 -36.35 11.27
C GLN A 361 -0.11 -34.85 11.37
N THR A 362 0.91 -34.10 11.80
CA THR A 362 0.81 -32.63 11.90
C THR A 362 0.85 -31.99 10.52
N LEU A 363 1.62 -32.53 9.56
CA LEU A 363 1.63 -32.09 8.17
C LEU A 363 0.25 -32.23 7.53
N LEU A 364 -0.44 -33.36 7.73
CA LEU A 364 -1.79 -33.57 7.22
C LEU A 364 -2.78 -32.50 7.70
N LYS A 365 -2.63 -32.03 8.95
CA LYS A 365 -3.46 -30.91 9.45
C LYS A 365 -3.16 -29.60 8.69
N ALA A 366 -1.88 -29.30 8.42
CA ALA A 366 -1.52 -28.12 7.63
C ALA A 366 -2.13 -28.18 6.21
N GLU A 367 -2.05 -29.35 5.56
CA GLU A 367 -2.62 -29.59 4.24
C GLU A 367 -4.16 -29.49 4.23
N GLN A 368 -4.82 -29.95 5.30
CA GLN A 368 -6.26 -29.80 5.47
C GLN A 368 -6.65 -28.32 5.55
N HIS A 369 -5.96 -27.52 6.36
CA HIS A 369 -6.25 -26.07 6.44
C HIS A 369 -5.98 -25.34 5.12
N LEU A 370 -4.93 -25.73 4.38
CA LEU A 370 -4.69 -25.19 3.04
C LEU A 370 -5.84 -25.56 2.07
N SER A 371 -6.38 -26.80 2.15
CA SER A 371 -7.53 -27.23 1.35
C SER A 371 -8.78 -26.40 1.66
N GLU A 372 -9.02 -26.06 2.94
CA GLU A 372 -10.14 -25.15 3.29
C GLU A 372 -9.95 -23.74 2.69
N LEU A 373 -8.72 -23.23 2.66
CA LEU A 373 -8.43 -21.96 1.99
C LEU A 373 -8.71 -22.02 0.49
N PHE A 374 -8.34 -23.12 -0.20
CA PHE A 374 -8.62 -23.25 -1.63
C PHE A 374 -10.11 -23.26 -1.97
N LYS A 375 -10.98 -23.75 -1.08
CA LYS A 375 -12.44 -23.70 -1.28
C LYS A 375 -12.99 -22.26 -1.37
N LEU A 376 -12.24 -21.27 -0.86
CA LEU A 376 -12.63 -19.87 -0.86
C LEU A 376 -12.17 -19.12 -2.12
N SER A 377 -11.47 -19.79 -3.05
CA SER A 377 -10.85 -19.12 -4.20
C SER A 377 -11.86 -18.38 -5.08
N ASP A 378 -13.04 -18.98 -5.33
CA ASP A 378 -14.06 -18.35 -6.17
C ASP A 378 -14.68 -17.12 -5.52
N ASP A 379 -14.86 -17.14 -4.19
CA ASP A 379 -15.37 -16.01 -3.43
C ASP A 379 -14.33 -14.86 -3.41
N MET A 380 -13.06 -15.18 -3.25
CA MET A 380 -11.97 -14.21 -3.26
C MET A 380 -11.75 -13.62 -4.66
N ASN A 381 -11.84 -14.43 -5.72
CA ASN A 381 -11.79 -13.95 -7.10
C ASN A 381 -12.93 -12.97 -7.41
N ARG A 382 -14.14 -13.26 -6.92
CA ARG A 382 -15.29 -12.34 -7.04
C ARG A 382 -15.10 -11.05 -6.24
N ALA A 383 -14.46 -11.13 -5.07
CA ALA A 383 -14.20 -9.96 -4.25
C ALA A 383 -13.15 -9.01 -4.87
N GLY A 384 -12.19 -9.57 -5.63
CA GLY A 384 -11.15 -8.79 -6.34
C GLY A 384 -10.23 -7.95 -5.44
N GLY A 385 -9.48 -7.04 -6.07
CA GLY A 385 -8.69 -5.99 -5.44
C GLY A 385 -7.74 -6.44 -4.32
N LEU A 386 -7.60 -5.62 -3.28
CA LEU A 386 -6.70 -5.87 -2.15
C LEU A 386 -7.02 -7.17 -1.40
N ARG A 387 -8.31 -7.56 -1.32
CA ARG A 387 -8.72 -8.81 -0.65
C ARG A 387 -8.18 -10.03 -1.37
N LEU A 388 -8.28 -10.07 -2.71
CA LEU A 388 -7.71 -11.13 -3.52
C LEU A 388 -6.20 -11.18 -3.41
N THR A 389 -5.54 -10.02 -3.42
CA THR A 389 -4.08 -9.92 -3.25
C THR A 389 -3.63 -10.48 -1.91
N CYS A 390 -4.27 -10.07 -0.79
CA CYS A 390 -3.95 -10.60 0.54
C CYS A 390 -4.20 -12.10 0.64
N TYR A 391 -5.30 -12.60 0.06
CA TYR A 391 -5.62 -14.01 0.00
C TYR A 391 -4.57 -14.82 -0.77
N ASN A 392 -4.18 -14.39 -1.98
CA ASN A 392 -3.16 -15.08 -2.79
C ASN A 392 -1.82 -15.15 -2.06
N ARG A 393 -1.42 -14.07 -1.39
CA ARG A 393 -0.20 -14.02 -0.59
C ARG A 393 -0.27 -14.92 0.64
N ALA A 394 -1.43 -15.04 1.26
CA ALA A 394 -1.65 -15.97 2.36
C ALA A 394 -1.57 -17.44 1.91
N LEU A 395 -2.17 -17.78 0.75
CA LEU A 395 -2.04 -19.09 0.13
C LEU A 395 -0.59 -19.44 -0.12
N GLN A 396 0.18 -18.56 -0.72
CA GLN A 396 1.60 -18.79 -1.00
C GLN A 396 2.43 -18.95 0.28
N ALA A 397 2.14 -18.16 1.33
CA ALA A 397 2.79 -18.33 2.63
C ALA A 397 2.52 -19.72 3.22
N CYS A 398 1.29 -20.21 3.14
CA CYS A 398 0.90 -21.55 3.59
C CYS A 398 1.57 -22.66 2.74
N GLN A 399 1.52 -22.52 1.41
CA GLN A 399 2.19 -23.46 0.49
C GLN A 399 3.70 -23.53 0.75
N GLY A 400 4.36 -22.38 0.88
CA GLY A 400 5.79 -22.30 1.18
C GLY A 400 6.14 -22.90 2.55
N ALA A 401 5.28 -22.75 3.56
CA ALA A 401 5.45 -23.34 4.87
C ALA A 401 5.34 -24.89 4.81
N ILE A 402 4.35 -25.42 4.07
CA ILE A 402 4.18 -26.87 3.86
C ILE A 402 5.36 -27.44 3.09
N LEU A 403 5.84 -26.80 2.03
CA LEU A 403 7.01 -27.26 1.27
C LEU A 403 8.25 -27.33 2.16
N ARG A 404 8.50 -26.33 3.00
CA ARG A 404 9.60 -26.36 3.98
C ARG A 404 9.45 -27.48 5.01
N ALA A 405 8.21 -27.77 5.43
CA ALA A 405 7.93 -28.90 6.32
C ALA A 405 8.20 -30.24 5.63
N ARG A 406 7.83 -30.41 4.36
CA ARG A 406 8.10 -31.60 3.55
C ARG A 406 9.60 -31.79 3.32
N ILE A 407 10.35 -30.72 3.02
CA ILE A 407 11.81 -30.73 2.88
C ILE A 407 12.48 -31.30 4.17
N ALA A 408 11.98 -30.89 5.34
CA ALA A 408 12.50 -31.35 6.62
C ALA A 408 12.08 -32.80 6.94
N LEU A 409 10.88 -33.20 6.52
CA LEU A 409 10.31 -34.52 6.86
C LEU A 409 10.78 -35.64 5.91
N TYR A 410 10.91 -35.32 4.62
CA TYR A 410 11.21 -36.31 3.56
C TYR A 410 12.60 -36.07 2.95
N ALA A 411 13.65 -36.48 3.64
CA ALA A 411 15.04 -36.25 3.23
C ALA A 411 15.34 -36.79 1.82
N ASP A 412 14.79 -37.96 1.48
CA ASP A 412 15.01 -38.64 0.20
C ASP A 412 14.39 -37.93 -1.01
N SER A 413 13.40 -37.06 -0.76
CA SER A 413 12.70 -36.28 -1.80
C SER A 413 12.98 -34.79 -1.67
N LYS A 414 14.01 -34.40 -0.93
CA LYS A 414 14.32 -33.00 -0.61
C LYS A 414 14.44 -32.11 -1.85
N ASP A 415 15.13 -32.59 -2.88
CA ASP A 415 15.41 -31.80 -4.09
C ASP A 415 14.12 -31.51 -4.88
N ILE A 416 13.17 -32.45 -4.88
CA ILE A 416 11.87 -32.28 -5.51
C ILE A 416 11.11 -31.15 -4.82
N TRP A 417 11.04 -31.18 -3.49
CA TRP A 417 10.33 -30.17 -2.71
C TRP A 417 11.04 -28.81 -2.74
N GLN A 418 12.38 -28.79 -2.83
CA GLN A 418 13.14 -27.56 -2.99
C GLN A 418 12.85 -26.90 -4.33
N THR A 419 12.81 -27.68 -5.43
CA THR A 419 12.44 -27.16 -6.76
C THR A 419 11.05 -26.52 -6.72
N HIS A 420 10.06 -27.20 -6.14
CA HIS A 420 8.71 -26.61 -6.02
C HIS A 420 8.68 -25.35 -5.14
N LEU A 421 9.51 -25.29 -4.10
CA LEU A 421 9.62 -24.09 -3.27
C LEU A 421 10.24 -22.92 -4.05
N ASP A 422 11.29 -23.20 -4.82
CA ASP A 422 11.96 -22.18 -5.64
C ASP A 422 11.03 -21.65 -6.75
N GLU A 423 10.26 -22.53 -7.39
CA GLU A 423 9.21 -22.15 -8.33
C GLU A 423 8.14 -21.27 -7.68
N LEU A 424 7.69 -21.64 -6.48
CA LEU A 424 6.71 -20.84 -5.73
C LEU A 424 7.26 -19.44 -5.41
N LEU A 425 8.52 -19.37 -4.94
CA LEU A 425 9.15 -18.12 -4.56
C LEU A 425 9.50 -17.20 -5.74
N SER A 426 9.57 -17.76 -6.96
CA SER A 426 9.81 -16.99 -8.18
C SER A 426 8.58 -16.17 -8.63
N LYS A 427 7.37 -16.53 -8.15
CA LYS A 427 6.13 -15.85 -8.54
C LYS A 427 6.09 -14.43 -7.97
N PRO A 428 5.55 -13.45 -8.74
CA PRO A 428 5.46 -12.05 -8.30
C PRO A 428 4.73 -11.87 -6.98
N GLU A 429 3.67 -12.65 -6.73
CA GLU A 429 2.85 -12.59 -5.52
C GLU A 429 3.60 -13.05 -4.27
N ALA A 430 4.66 -13.86 -4.42
CA ALA A 430 5.53 -14.25 -3.31
C ALA A 430 6.37 -13.08 -2.76
N ARG A 431 6.34 -11.92 -3.42
CA ARG A 431 7.01 -10.71 -2.94
C ARG A 431 6.29 -10.22 -1.67
N PHE A 432 7.09 -10.01 -0.63
CA PHE A 432 6.63 -9.83 0.76
C PHE A 432 5.94 -8.48 1.05
N LEU A 433 5.82 -7.57 0.08
CA LEU A 433 5.27 -6.24 0.29
C LEU A 433 4.09 -5.95 -0.62
N PRO A 434 3.04 -5.31 -0.07
CA PRO A 434 2.02 -4.71 -0.90
C PRO A 434 2.62 -3.58 -1.75
N PRO A 435 1.99 -3.19 -2.86
CA PRO A 435 2.38 -2.03 -3.64
C PRO A 435 2.33 -0.76 -2.80
N VAL A 436 3.11 0.25 -3.16
CA VAL A 436 3.12 1.57 -2.50
C VAL A 436 1.74 2.20 -2.52
N LEU A 437 1.10 2.14 -3.69
CA LEU A 437 -0.30 2.48 -3.82
C LEU A 437 -1.09 1.16 -3.83
N PRO A 438 -2.06 0.95 -2.91
CA PRO A 438 -3.01 -0.14 -3.07
C PRO A 438 -3.63 0.00 -4.46
N GLU A 439 -3.74 -1.12 -5.18
CA GLU A 439 -4.42 -1.14 -6.47
C GLU A 439 -5.68 -0.29 -6.33
N PHE A 440 -5.82 0.72 -7.21
CA PHE A 440 -7.02 1.55 -7.23
C PHE A 440 -8.20 0.59 -7.19
N ASN A 441 -8.97 0.64 -6.11
CA ASN A 441 -10.09 -0.26 -5.92
C ASN A 441 -10.94 -0.18 -7.19
N LYS A 442 -10.98 -1.25 -7.97
CA LYS A 442 -12.01 -1.38 -8.97
C LYS A 442 -13.33 -1.28 -8.21
N PRO A 443 -14.20 -0.32 -8.55
CA PRO A 443 -15.48 -0.21 -7.90
C PRO A 443 -16.29 -1.49 -7.99
#